data_cef0cad6a2e7033acc9459613604b44c
#
_entry.id   cef0cad6a2e7033acc9459613604b44c
#
_cell.length_a   1.000
_cell.length_b   1.000
_cell.length_c   1.000
_cell.angle_alpha   90.00
_cell.angle_beta   90.00
_cell.angle_gamma   90.00
#
_symmetry.space_group_name_H-M   'P 1'
#
loop_
_entity.id
_entity.type
_entity.pdbx_description
1 polymer ?
#
loop_
_entity_poly.entity_id
_entity_poly.type
_entity_poly.pdbx_seq_one_letter_code
_entity_poly.pdbx_strand_id
1 'polypeptide(L)'
;MNIKSLLLGSAAALVAASGAQAADAIVAPEPEAVEYVRVCDAYGAGYFYIPGTETCLRVHGYVRYDVKGGDDVYSGTDRNGWDKGARFALRVSTGSETELGTLKTFTELRFNYAANNSGVDGKYGNETSSGTVMEFAYIQLGGLRVGIDESEFHTFTGYLGDVINDDVISAGSYRTGKISYTFTGGNGFSAVIALEQGGDNDGGYTGTTNYHIDGYMPDVVGGLKYAGGWGSIAGVVAYDSVIEEWAAKVRGDVNITDQFSVWLQGAYSSAATPDQNYGQWGGDWAVWGGLKYQATQKAAFNLQAAHDDWGKTAVTANVAYELVPGFTVTPEVSYTKFGGEWKNTVAEDNAWGGIVRFQRSF
;
A
#
# COMPACT_ATOMS: atom_id res chain seq x y z
N MET A 1 57.63 3.02 64.70
CA MET A 1 56.79 4.13 64.29
C MET A 1 55.67 4.24 65.31
N ASN A 2 55.50 5.38 65.88
CA ASN A 2 54.60 5.56 67.02
C ASN A 2 53.22 5.96 66.54
N ILE A 3 52.20 5.18 66.85
CA ILE A 3 50.80 5.34 66.43
C ILE A 3 50.24 6.73 66.72
N LYS A 4 50.78 7.37 67.74
CA LYS A 4 50.39 8.73 68.15
C LYS A 4 50.84 9.81 67.12
N SER A 5 51.87 9.62 66.36
CA SER A 5 52.30 10.54 65.32
C SER A 5 51.55 10.39 64.03
N LEU A 6 50.99 9.18 63.80
CA LEU A 6 50.10 8.90 62.65
C LEU A 6 48.72 9.53 62.82
N LEU A 7 48.17 9.51 64.05
CA LEU A 7 46.89 10.11 64.36
C LEU A 7 46.93 11.63 64.37
N LEU A 8 48.01 12.26 64.74
CA LEU A 8 48.16 13.73 64.65
C LEU A 8 48.39 14.23 63.26
N GLY A 9 49.03 13.45 62.38
CA GLY A 9 49.13 13.73 60.93
C GLY A 9 47.84 13.68 60.18
N SER A 10 46.98 12.69 60.50
CA SER A 10 45.65 12.55 59.87
C SER A 10 44.66 13.64 60.33
N ALA A 11 44.73 14.12 61.57
CA ALA A 11 43.87 15.21 62.05
C ALA A 11 44.23 16.54 61.40
N ALA A 12 45.55 16.84 61.19
CA ALA A 12 45.99 18.06 60.50
C ALA A 12 45.57 18.06 59.00
N ALA A 13 45.53 16.92 58.34
CA ALA A 13 45.07 16.80 56.94
C ALA A 13 43.56 17.03 56.79
N LEU A 14 42.78 16.64 57.79
CA LEU A 14 41.31 16.86 57.80
C LEU A 14 40.95 18.34 58.07
N VAL A 15 41.72 19.08 58.87
CA VAL A 15 41.47 20.50 59.12
C VAL A 15 41.90 21.35 57.91
N ALA A 16 42.93 20.98 57.17
CA ALA A 16 43.34 21.67 55.95
C ALA A 16 42.34 21.50 54.77
N ALA A 17 41.57 20.43 54.78
CA ALA A 17 40.56 20.17 53.74
C ALA A 17 39.23 20.96 53.94
N SER A 18 38.99 21.53 55.14
CA SER A 18 37.74 22.27 55.45
C SER A 18 37.82 23.78 55.14
N GLY A 19 38.95 24.29 54.63
CA GLY A 19 39.13 25.68 54.28
C GLY A 19 39.12 26.06 52.82
N ALA A 20 38.89 25.10 51.93
CA ALA A 20 38.68 25.41 50.53
C ALA A 20 37.20 25.78 50.30
N GLN A 21 36.84 27.04 50.49
CA GLN A 21 35.60 27.58 49.91
C GLN A 21 35.77 27.45 48.41
N ALA A 22 35.00 26.49 47.83
CA ALA A 22 34.84 26.44 46.40
C ALA A 22 34.24 27.79 45.96
N ALA A 23 34.99 28.53 45.14
CA ALA A 23 34.43 29.63 44.41
C ALA A 23 33.17 29.08 43.69
N ASP A 24 32.04 29.79 43.87
CA ASP A 24 30.82 29.46 43.09
C ASP A 24 31.21 29.25 41.64
N ALA A 25 31.12 28.02 41.20
CA ALA A 25 31.23 27.73 39.78
C ALA A 25 30.13 28.54 39.12
N ILE A 26 30.48 29.48 38.27
CA ILE A 26 29.55 30.11 37.34
C ILE A 26 28.98 28.92 36.58
N VAL A 27 27.76 28.49 36.94
CA VAL A 27 26.99 27.50 36.16
C VAL A 27 26.74 28.21 34.83
N ALA A 28 27.56 27.89 33.85
CA ALA A 28 27.24 28.26 32.48
C ALA A 28 25.79 27.74 32.23
N PRO A 29 24.86 28.60 31.78
CA PRO A 29 23.53 28.12 31.47
C PRO A 29 23.69 26.90 30.58
N GLU A 30 23.09 25.77 31.01
CA GLU A 30 23.00 24.59 30.16
C GLU A 30 22.51 25.08 28.81
N PRO A 31 23.21 24.77 27.69
CA PRO A 31 22.71 25.15 26.38
C PRO A 31 21.32 24.59 26.29
N GLU A 32 20.32 25.44 26.11
CA GLU A 32 18.96 24.97 25.82
C GLU A 32 19.10 23.90 24.73
N ALA A 33 18.53 22.72 24.99
CA ALA A 33 18.56 21.61 24.02
C ALA A 33 18.01 22.17 22.71
N VAL A 34 18.90 22.38 21.74
CA VAL A 34 18.48 22.85 20.42
C VAL A 34 17.55 21.77 19.89
N GLU A 35 16.26 22.05 19.80
CA GLU A 35 15.33 21.19 19.11
C GLU A 35 15.76 21.15 17.65
N TYR A 36 16.61 20.17 17.32
CA TYR A 36 17.11 19.98 15.95
C TYR A 36 15.99 19.63 14.96
N VAL A 37 14.84 19.18 15.45
CA VAL A 37 13.69 18.77 14.64
C VAL A 37 12.41 19.35 15.26
N ARG A 38 11.79 20.31 14.59
CA ARG A 38 10.48 20.86 14.96
C ARG A 38 9.38 19.96 14.39
N VAL A 39 8.45 19.49 15.23
CA VAL A 39 7.29 18.70 14.84
C VAL A 39 6.38 19.53 13.94
N CYS A 40 5.81 18.90 12.90
CA CYS A 40 4.84 19.49 11.99
C CYS A 40 3.55 18.67 12.01
N ASP A 41 2.54 19.13 12.73
CA ASP A 41 1.26 18.41 12.87
C ASP A 41 0.24 18.73 11.77
N ALA A 42 0.52 19.71 10.91
CA ALA A 42 -0.41 20.20 9.90
C ALA A 42 -0.84 19.13 8.87
N TYR A 43 0.01 18.13 8.63
CA TYR A 43 -0.22 17.05 7.63
C TYR A 43 -0.40 15.66 8.26
N GLY A 44 -0.55 15.59 9.58
CA GLY A 44 -0.73 14.36 10.34
C GLY A 44 0.51 13.93 11.13
N ALA A 45 0.40 12.81 11.83
CA ALA A 45 1.45 12.32 12.71
C ALA A 45 2.73 11.91 11.96
N GLY A 46 3.89 12.17 12.55
CA GLY A 46 5.20 11.76 12.04
C GLY A 46 5.83 12.73 11.04
N TYR A 47 5.21 13.89 10.78
CA TYR A 47 5.84 14.96 10.02
C TYR A 47 6.71 15.85 10.92
N PHE A 48 7.81 16.35 10.35
CA PHE A 48 8.70 17.32 10.95
C PHE A 48 9.13 18.35 9.91
N TYR A 49 9.44 19.58 10.36
CA TYR A 49 9.95 20.62 9.45
C TYR A 49 11.36 20.30 8.98
N ILE A 50 11.61 20.46 7.69
CA ILE A 50 12.99 20.48 7.17
C ILE A 50 13.67 21.73 7.72
N PRO A 51 14.84 21.60 8.42
CA PRO A 51 15.51 22.74 9.02
C PRO A 51 15.71 23.91 8.04
N GLY A 52 15.32 25.13 8.47
CA GLY A 52 15.43 26.33 7.65
C GLY A 52 14.37 26.52 6.59
N THR A 53 13.31 25.67 6.58
CA THR A 53 12.20 25.77 5.61
C THR A 53 10.84 25.67 6.31
N GLU A 54 9.77 26.05 5.60
CA GLU A 54 8.38 25.80 6.01
C GLU A 54 7.82 24.50 5.40
N THR A 55 8.68 23.64 4.86
CA THR A 55 8.28 22.35 4.30
C THR A 55 8.31 21.27 5.37
N CYS A 56 7.21 20.56 5.54
CA CYS A 56 7.11 19.40 6.40
C CYS A 56 7.49 18.14 5.62
N LEU A 57 8.26 17.27 6.25
CA LEU A 57 8.78 16.02 5.71
C LEU A 57 8.34 14.87 6.60
N ARG A 58 7.91 13.77 6.02
CA ARG A 58 7.70 12.49 6.69
C ARG A 58 8.42 11.38 5.94
N VAL A 59 9.20 10.59 6.69
CA VAL A 59 9.81 9.34 6.22
C VAL A 59 9.10 8.20 6.92
N HIS A 60 8.52 7.28 6.15
CA HIS A 60 7.76 6.16 6.68
C HIS A 60 7.83 4.97 5.71
N GLY A 61 7.19 3.87 6.06
CA GLY A 61 7.20 2.71 5.18
C GLY A 61 6.87 1.43 5.91
N TYR A 62 7.31 0.32 5.32
CA TYR A 62 7.14 -0.99 5.95
C TYR A 62 8.23 -1.99 5.52
N VAL A 63 8.46 -2.97 6.38
CA VAL A 63 9.13 -4.21 6.03
C VAL A 63 8.09 -5.32 6.08
N ARG A 64 8.06 -6.16 5.05
CA ARG A 64 7.12 -7.26 4.88
C ARG A 64 7.85 -8.53 4.53
N TYR A 65 7.40 -9.66 5.09
CA TYR A 65 7.82 -10.99 4.70
C TYR A 65 6.61 -11.87 4.50
N ASP A 66 6.53 -12.50 3.32
CA ASP A 66 5.45 -13.40 2.93
C ASP A 66 5.98 -14.82 2.79
N VAL A 67 5.24 -15.80 3.30
CA VAL A 67 5.46 -17.24 3.10
C VAL A 67 4.19 -17.80 2.46
N LYS A 68 4.33 -18.37 1.27
CA LYS A 68 3.23 -18.93 0.48
C LYS A 68 3.39 -20.42 0.29
N GLY A 69 2.30 -21.17 0.29
CA GLY A 69 2.27 -22.61 0.03
C GLY A 69 0.99 -23.03 -0.68
N GLY A 70 0.94 -24.23 -1.19
CA GLY A 70 -0.13 -24.71 -2.07
C GLY A 70 0.02 -24.19 -3.48
N ASP A 71 -1.11 -24.10 -4.21
CA ASP A 71 -1.11 -23.67 -5.59
C ASP A 71 -0.96 -22.14 -5.72
N ASP A 72 -0.53 -21.70 -6.88
CA ASP A 72 -0.65 -20.32 -7.29
C ASP A 72 -2.10 -20.02 -7.70
N VAL A 73 -2.80 -19.24 -6.89
CA VAL A 73 -4.23 -18.94 -7.09
C VAL A 73 -4.53 -18.07 -8.31
N TYR A 74 -3.48 -17.47 -8.92
CA TYR A 74 -3.59 -16.69 -10.16
C TYR A 74 -3.50 -17.55 -11.40
N SER A 75 -2.64 -18.57 -11.40
CA SER A 75 -2.32 -19.40 -12.56
C SER A 75 -2.74 -20.87 -12.45
N GLY A 76 -3.12 -21.35 -11.26
CA GLY A 76 -3.41 -22.76 -11.03
C GLY A 76 -2.17 -23.66 -10.98
N THR A 77 -0.97 -23.11 -10.94
CA THR A 77 0.28 -23.88 -10.92
C THR A 77 0.62 -24.33 -9.49
N ASP A 78 0.90 -25.62 -9.30
CA ASP A 78 1.43 -26.11 -8.03
C ASP A 78 2.83 -25.54 -7.78
N ARG A 79 3.04 -24.93 -6.60
CA ARG A 79 4.34 -24.40 -6.20
C ARG A 79 5.36 -25.47 -5.85
N ASN A 80 4.93 -26.70 -5.62
CA ASN A 80 5.80 -27.82 -5.19
C ASN A 80 6.67 -27.50 -3.95
N GLY A 81 6.26 -26.54 -3.13
CA GLY A 81 7.00 -26.11 -1.93
C GLY A 81 6.58 -24.73 -1.44
N TRP A 82 7.50 -24.06 -0.74
CA TRP A 82 7.26 -22.76 -0.13
C TRP A 82 7.92 -21.63 -0.93
N ASP A 83 7.13 -20.70 -1.42
CA ASP A 83 7.60 -19.42 -1.93
C ASP A 83 7.76 -18.44 -0.78
N LYS A 84 8.79 -17.62 -0.84
CA LYS A 84 9.10 -16.62 0.19
C LYS A 84 9.45 -15.31 -0.48
N GLY A 85 8.96 -14.22 0.09
CA GLY A 85 9.24 -12.89 -0.41
C GLY A 85 9.44 -11.90 0.72
N ALA A 86 10.43 -11.05 0.57
CA ALA A 86 10.62 -9.89 1.43
C ALA A 86 10.44 -8.60 0.61
N ARG A 87 9.83 -7.59 1.21
CA ARG A 87 9.75 -6.25 0.65
C ARG A 87 10.07 -5.22 1.71
N PHE A 88 10.96 -4.29 1.37
CA PHE A 88 11.11 -3.02 2.07
C PHE A 88 10.52 -1.92 1.20
N ALA A 89 9.53 -1.20 1.71
CA ALA A 89 8.98 -0.02 1.06
C ALA A 89 9.39 1.23 1.84
N LEU A 90 10.08 2.13 1.17
CA LEU A 90 10.46 3.44 1.69
C LEU A 90 9.55 4.49 1.07
N ARG A 91 8.87 5.24 1.93
CA ARG A 91 7.97 6.33 1.55
C ARG A 91 8.49 7.67 2.07
N VAL A 92 8.48 8.65 1.21
CA VAL A 92 8.82 10.04 1.56
C VAL A 92 7.66 10.92 1.14
N SER A 93 7.15 11.69 2.09
CA SER A 93 6.06 12.64 1.86
C SER A 93 6.48 14.03 2.28
N THR A 94 6.16 15.05 1.48
CA THR A 94 6.32 16.46 1.89
C THR A 94 4.99 17.18 1.85
N GLY A 95 4.89 18.27 2.60
CA GLY A 95 3.73 19.16 2.58
C GLY A 95 4.12 20.59 2.93
N SER A 96 3.54 21.55 2.23
CA SER A 96 3.64 22.98 2.53
C SER A 96 2.37 23.68 2.08
N GLU A 97 1.97 24.75 2.80
CA GLU A 97 0.83 25.58 2.36
C GLU A 97 1.28 26.60 1.33
N THR A 98 0.42 26.83 0.34
CA THR A 98 0.62 27.85 -0.68
C THR A 98 -0.67 28.66 -0.91
N GLU A 99 -0.58 29.76 -1.65
CA GLU A 99 -1.74 30.56 -2.04
C GLU A 99 -2.76 29.80 -2.88
N LEU A 100 -2.32 28.71 -3.54
CA LEU A 100 -3.17 27.86 -4.41
C LEU A 100 -3.63 26.57 -3.70
N GLY A 101 -3.38 26.46 -2.40
CA GLY A 101 -3.70 25.29 -1.57
C GLY A 101 -2.44 24.52 -1.15
N THR A 102 -2.66 23.35 -0.55
CA THR A 102 -1.57 22.52 -0.06
C THR A 102 -0.76 21.92 -1.21
N LEU A 103 0.55 22.20 -1.24
CA LEU A 103 1.51 21.56 -2.12
C LEU A 103 2.09 20.32 -1.42
N LYS A 104 1.96 19.15 -2.02
CA LYS A 104 2.46 17.88 -1.51
C LYS A 104 3.33 17.18 -2.55
N THR A 105 4.31 16.40 -2.08
CA THR A 105 4.96 15.37 -2.88
C THR A 105 4.86 14.04 -2.17
N PHE A 106 4.86 12.97 -2.95
CA PHE A 106 4.93 11.61 -2.44
C PHE A 106 5.82 10.76 -3.34
N THR A 107 6.69 9.97 -2.72
CA THR A 107 7.52 8.99 -3.43
C THR A 107 7.51 7.68 -2.66
N GLU A 108 7.35 6.55 -3.36
CA GLU A 108 7.51 5.21 -2.81
C GLU A 108 8.54 4.43 -3.62
N LEU A 109 9.56 3.94 -2.94
CA LEU A 109 10.55 3.01 -3.47
C LEU A 109 10.33 1.63 -2.85
N ARG A 110 10.27 0.59 -3.68
CA ARG A 110 10.17 -0.80 -3.24
C ARG A 110 11.45 -1.57 -3.56
N PHE A 111 11.98 -2.25 -2.56
CA PHE A 111 13.08 -3.19 -2.67
C PHE A 111 12.50 -4.58 -2.41
N ASN A 112 12.54 -5.45 -3.40
CA ASN A 112 11.95 -6.77 -3.34
C ASN A 112 13.04 -7.84 -3.38
N TYR A 113 12.83 -8.91 -2.62
CA TYR A 113 13.57 -10.16 -2.69
C TYR A 113 12.56 -11.30 -2.72
N ALA A 114 12.70 -12.21 -3.65
CA ALA A 114 11.87 -13.40 -3.76
C ALA A 114 12.76 -14.65 -3.80
N ALA A 115 12.30 -15.71 -3.17
CA ALA A 115 12.85 -17.05 -3.26
C ALA A 115 11.67 -17.99 -3.54
N ASN A 116 11.50 -18.35 -4.79
CA ASN A 116 10.39 -19.13 -5.31
C ASN A 116 10.87 -20.52 -5.70
N ASN A 117 10.04 -21.54 -5.50
CA ASN A 117 10.29 -22.83 -6.04
C ASN A 117 9.97 -22.80 -7.55
N SER A 118 11.02 -22.75 -8.37
CA SER A 118 10.85 -22.86 -9.82
C SER A 118 10.57 -24.32 -10.16
N GLY A 119 9.31 -24.68 -10.38
CA GLY A 119 8.83 -26.05 -10.62
C GLY A 119 9.45 -26.86 -11.77
N VAL A 120 10.70 -26.60 -12.14
CA VAL A 120 11.47 -27.39 -13.09
C VAL A 120 12.12 -28.54 -12.33
N ASP A 121 11.50 -29.72 -12.44
CA ASP A 121 11.99 -31.03 -11.97
C ASP A 121 12.17 -31.25 -10.46
N GLY A 122 11.57 -30.46 -9.58
CA GLY A 122 11.38 -30.84 -8.17
C GLY A 122 12.63 -31.17 -7.35
N LYS A 123 13.84 -31.01 -7.88
CA LYS A 123 15.03 -31.55 -7.24
C LYS A 123 15.94 -30.58 -6.51
N TYR A 124 16.06 -29.33 -6.94
CA TYR A 124 17.04 -28.45 -6.31
C TYR A 124 16.75 -26.97 -6.51
N GLY A 125 16.45 -26.30 -5.42
CA GLY A 125 16.73 -24.90 -5.26
C GLY A 125 15.60 -23.96 -5.63
N ASN A 126 15.30 -23.09 -4.68
CA ASN A 126 14.56 -21.90 -4.95
C ASN A 126 15.39 -20.99 -5.86
N GLU A 127 14.82 -20.51 -6.95
CA GLU A 127 15.39 -19.37 -7.64
C GLU A 127 15.24 -18.14 -6.76
N THR A 128 16.28 -17.34 -6.69
CA THR A 128 16.25 -16.07 -5.96
C THR A 128 16.31 -14.91 -6.93
N SER A 129 15.49 -13.93 -6.70
CA SER A 129 15.49 -12.68 -7.46
C SER A 129 15.45 -11.47 -6.53
N SER A 130 16.04 -10.37 -6.97
CA SER A 130 15.95 -9.09 -6.27
C SER A 130 15.70 -7.98 -7.26
N GLY A 131 14.97 -6.97 -6.85
CA GLY A 131 14.65 -5.83 -7.70
C GLY A 131 14.31 -4.59 -6.89
N THR A 132 14.56 -3.45 -7.51
CA THR A 132 14.18 -2.14 -6.98
C THR A 132 13.27 -1.46 -8.00
N VAL A 133 12.18 -0.91 -7.52
CA VAL A 133 11.24 -0.16 -8.35
C VAL A 133 10.85 1.14 -7.67
N MET A 134 10.77 2.22 -8.44
CA MET A 134 10.07 3.43 -8.04
C MET A 134 8.59 3.20 -8.31
N GLU A 135 7.84 2.95 -7.25
CA GLU A 135 6.42 2.61 -7.37
C GLU A 135 5.59 3.84 -7.67
N PHE A 136 5.81 4.90 -6.89
CA PHE A 136 5.09 6.16 -7.03
C PHE A 136 6.05 7.35 -6.92
N ALA A 137 5.77 8.40 -7.70
CA ALA A 137 6.43 9.69 -7.60
C ALA A 137 5.51 10.76 -8.20
N TYR A 138 4.86 11.56 -7.35
CA TYR A 138 3.96 12.60 -7.81
C TYR A 138 4.06 13.90 -7.01
N ILE A 139 3.59 14.97 -7.65
CA ILE A 139 3.35 16.29 -7.07
C ILE A 139 1.85 16.52 -7.04
N GLN A 140 1.34 17.04 -5.94
CA GLN A 140 -0.07 17.43 -5.81
C GLN A 140 -0.18 18.87 -5.32
N LEU A 141 -1.02 19.67 -5.98
CA LEU A 141 -1.37 21.03 -5.59
C LEU A 141 -2.90 21.15 -5.52
N GLY A 142 -3.44 21.18 -4.30
CA GLY A 142 -4.88 21.12 -4.11
C GLY A 142 -5.48 19.86 -4.73
N GLY A 143 -6.38 20.03 -5.68
CA GLY A 143 -6.99 18.91 -6.43
C GLY A 143 -6.15 18.37 -7.61
N LEU A 144 -5.18 19.14 -8.09
CA LEU A 144 -4.30 18.74 -9.19
C LEU A 144 -3.23 17.77 -8.73
N ARG A 145 -3.06 16.62 -9.42
CA ARG A 145 -1.98 15.67 -9.20
C ARG A 145 -1.31 15.30 -10.51
N VAL A 146 0.03 15.28 -10.51
CA VAL A 146 0.85 15.00 -11.69
C VAL A 146 2.01 14.10 -11.31
N GLY A 147 2.20 13.01 -12.04
CA GLY A 147 3.32 12.08 -11.85
C GLY A 147 2.94 10.63 -12.04
N ILE A 148 3.77 9.73 -11.49
CA ILE A 148 3.51 8.29 -11.48
C ILE A 148 2.73 7.95 -10.20
N ASP A 149 1.55 7.37 -10.36
CA ASP A 149 0.66 7.00 -9.26
C ASP A 149 -0.27 5.85 -9.70
N GLU A 150 -1.15 5.42 -8.83
CA GLU A 150 -2.21 4.47 -9.17
C GLU A 150 -3.24 5.11 -10.10
N SER A 151 -3.74 4.34 -11.08
CA SER A 151 -4.82 4.77 -11.96
C SER A 151 -6.05 5.23 -11.17
N GLU A 152 -6.67 6.32 -11.57
CA GLU A 152 -7.95 6.77 -11.00
C GLU A 152 -9.06 5.75 -11.26
N PHE A 153 -9.00 5.00 -12.35
CA PHE A 153 -9.92 3.89 -12.60
C PHE A 153 -9.81 2.81 -11.50
N HIS A 154 -8.60 2.57 -10.99
CA HIS A 154 -8.37 1.59 -9.92
C HIS A 154 -8.80 2.12 -8.55
N THR A 155 -8.39 3.33 -8.19
CA THR A 155 -8.46 3.83 -6.80
C THR A 155 -9.70 4.65 -6.48
N PHE A 156 -10.30 5.34 -7.46
CA PHE A 156 -11.38 6.29 -7.18
C PHE A 156 -12.65 5.63 -6.60
N THR A 157 -12.95 4.40 -7.04
CA THR A 157 -14.05 3.60 -6.46
C THR A 157 -13.68 2.98 -5.12
N GLY A 158 -12.41 2.79 -4.82
CA GLY A 158 -11.87 2.12 -3.63
C GLY A 158 -11.20 0.79 -3.97
N TYR A 159 -10.30 0.34 -3.09
CA TYR A 159 -9.58 -0.93 -3.24
C TYR A 159 -10.49 -2.14 -3.06
N LEU A 160 -10.12 -3.28 -3.63
CA LEU A 160 -10.89 -4.53 -3.62
C LEU A 160 -11.08 -5.19 -2.25
N GLY A 161 -10.67 -4.57 -1.18
CA GLY A 161 -10.84 -5.09 0.18
C GLY A 161 -9.51 -5.20 0.94
N ASP A 162 -9.54 -5.90 2.08
CA ASP A 162 -8.41 -6.04 2.98
C ASP A 162 -7.81 -7.48 2.96
N VAL A 163 -8.00 -8.22 1.87
CA VAL A 163 -7.34 -9.51 1.64
C VAL A 163 -6.04 -9.32 0.88
N ILE A 164 -5.11 -10.29 0.98
CA ILE A 164 -3.77 -10.18 0.37
C ILE A 164 -3.85 -10.48 -1.14
N ASN A 165 -4.60 -11.53 -1.50
CA ASN A 165 -4.86 -11.92 -2.89
C ASN A 165 -6.21 -11.34 -3.32
N ASP A 166 -6.30 -10.01 -3.40
CA ASP A 166 -7.53 -9.28 -3.72
C ASP A 166 -7.80 -9.16 -5.23
N ASP A 167 -6.75 -9.26 -6.05
CA ASP A 167 -6.75 -9.04 -7.48
C ASP A 167 -6.60 -10.33 -8.32
N VAL A 168 -6.96 -11.50 -7.78
CA VAL A 168 -7.02 -12.77 -8.56
C VAL A 168 -7.90 -12.61 -9.81
N ILE A 169 -8.95 -11.80 -9.71
CA ILE A 169 -9.64 -11.18 -10.84
C ILE A 169 -9.32 -9.70 -10.76
N SER A 170 -8.47 -9.22 -11.66
CA SER A 170 -8.00 -7.83 -11.68
C SER A 170 -9.17 -6.86 -11.88
N ALA A 171 -9.13 -5.72 -11.23
CA ALA A 171 -10.11 -4.65 -11.39
C ALA A 171 -9.57 -3.46 -12.20
N GLY A 172 -8.53 -3.67 -12.99
CA GLY A 172 -7.90 -2.70 -13.86
C GLY A 172 -6.43 -2.45 -13.55
N SER A 173 -5.76 -1.69 -14.38
CA SER A 173 -4.35 -1.32 -14.27
C SER A 173 -4.06 -0.59 -12.96
N TYR A 174 -2.92 -0.88 -12.38
CA TYR A 174 -2.52 -0.33 -11.09
C TYR A 174 -1.72 0.97 -11.25
N ARG A 175 -0.51 0.92 -11.80
CA ARG A 175 0.41 2.05 -11.89
C ARG A 175 0.38 2.71 -13.26
N THR A 176 0.31 4.04 -13.30
CA THR A 176 0.30 4.83 -14.53
C THR A 176 0.95 6.20 -14.32
N GLY A 177 1.48 6.78 -15.39
CA GLY A 177 1.76 8.22 -15.45
C GLY A 177 0.46 8.97 -15.69
N LYS A 178 0.18 9.99 -14.87
CA LYS A 178 -1.09 10.71 -14.97
C LYS A 178 -1.01 12.19 -14.67
N ILE A 179 -1.99 12.91 -15.21
CA ILE A 179 -2.39 14.25 -14.79
C ILE A 179 -3.86 14.15 -14.40
N SER A 180 -4.20 14.35 -13.14
CA SER A 180 -5.57 14.26 -12.65
C SER A 180 -5.98 15.49 -11.86
N TYR A 181 -7.28 15.76 -11.85
CA TYR A 181 -7.88 16.77 -11.00
C TYR A 181 -9.05 16.16 -10.25
N THR A 182 -9.00 16.21 -8.92
CA THR A 182 -10.07 15.75 -8.05
C THR A 182 -10.75 16.97 -7.42
N PHE A 183 -12.03 17.13 -7.70
CA PHE A 183 -12.91 18.06 -7.00
C PHE A 183 -13.50 17.37 -5.77
N THR A 184 -13.46 18.02 -4.63
CA THR A 184 -14.09 17.55 -3.39
C THR A 184 -15.05 18.60 -2.88
N GLY A 185 -16.33 18.28 -2.89
CA GLY A 185 -17.40 19.13 -2.34
C GLY A 185 -17.54 18.92 -0.82
N GLY A 186 -17.92 19.97 -0.08
CA GLY A 186 -18.07 19.92 1.38
C GLY A 186 -19.24 19.06 1.89
N ASN A 187 -20.04 18.47 1.00
CA ASN A 187 -21.25 17.67 1.31
C ASN A 187 -21.07 16.16 1.05
N GLY A 188 -19.83 15.67 0.93
CA GLY A 188 -19.52 14.27 0.63
C GLY A 188 -19.44 13.94 -0.87
N PHE A 189 -19.73 14.87 -1.75
CA PHE A 189 -19.60 14.70 -3.19
C PHE A 189 -18.14 14.92 -3.63
N SER A 190 -17.65 14.05 -4.53
CA SER A 190 -16.36 14.20 -5.20
C SER A 190 -16.46 13.80 -6.67
N ALA A 191 -15.64 14.42 -7.49
CA ALA A 191 -15.52 14.11 -8.91
C ALA A 191 -14.04 14.08 -9.31
N VAL A 192 -13.68 13.23 -10.25
CA VAL A 192 -12.33 13.15 -10.79
C VAL A 192 -12.35 13.14 -12.31
N ILE A 193 -11.32 13.76 -12.89
CA ILE A 193 -10.94 13.59 -14.29
C ILE A 193 -9.44 13.35 -14.34
N ALA A 194 -9.00 12.39 -15.16
CA ALA A 194 -7.58 12.10 -15.35
C ALA A 194 -7.27 11.85 -16.82
N LEU A 195 -6.05 12.23 -17.19
CA LEU A 195 -5.36 11.82 -18.41
C LEU A 195 -4.26 10.87 -17.98
N GLU A 196 -4.27 9.64 -18.51
CA GLU A 196 -3.35 8.57 -18.12
C GLU A 196 -2.57 8.08 -19.33
N GLN A 197 -1.37 7.54 -19.10
CA GLN A 197 -0.52 7.03 -20.19
C GLN A 197 -0.64 5.51 -20.39
N GLY A 198 -1.52 4.85 -19.62
CA GLY A 198 -1.56 3.40 -19.52
C GLY A 198 -0.55 2.85 -18.52
N GLY A 199 -0.65 1.59 -18.20
CA GLY A 199 0.15 0.93 -17.18
C GLY A 199 1.17 -0.05 -17.73
N ASP A 200 2.20 -0.32 -16.93
CA ASP A 200 3.02 -1.50 -17.11
C ASP A 200 2.17 -2.74 -16.88
N ASN A 201 2.43 -3.78 -17.64
CA ASN A 201 1.75 -5.04 -17.50
C ASN A 201 2.30 -5.82 -16.28
N ASP A 202 1.84 -5.46 -15.09
CA ASP A 202 2.18 -6.17 -13.84
C ASP A 202 1.36 -7.47 -13.67
N GLY A 203 0.72 -7.99 -14.72
CA GLY A 203 -0.07 -9.22 -14.62
C GLY A 203 -1.10 -9.44 -15.71
N GLY A 204 -0.95 -8.79 -16.86
CA GLY A 204 -1.81 -9.06 -18.02
C GLY A 204 -1.76 -10.54 -18.41
N TYR A 205 -2.86 -11.01 -18.93
CA TYR A 205 -3.12 -12.40 -19.30
C TYR A 205 -2.02 -13.08 -20.12
N THR A 206 -1.36 -12.35 -21.02
CA THR A 206 -0.29 -12.88 -21.87
C THR A 206 1.12 -12.48 -21.42
N GLY A 207 1.27 -11.60 -20.43
CA GLY A 207 2.56 -11.13 -19.94
C GLY A 207 3.40 -10.33 -20.95
N THR A 208 2.86 -10.00 -22.10
CA THR A 208 3.58 -9.37 -23.22
C THR A 208 2.96 -8.07 -23.70
N THR A 209 1.77 -7.71 -23.24
CA THR A 209 1.05 -6.53 -23.72
C THR A 209 1.52 -5.29 -22.98
N ASN A 210 1.99 -4.31 -23.75
CA ASN A 210 2.32 -2.98 -23.23
C ASN A 210 1.11 -2.08 -23.46
N TYR A 211 0.50 -1.60 -22.38
CA TYR A 211 -0.69 -0.73 -22.43
C TYR A 211 -0.36 0.76 -22.44
N HIS A 212 0.92 1.12 -22.61
CA HIS A 212 1.29 2.53 -22.78
C HIS A 212 0.77 3.07 -24.08
N ILE A 213 0.25 4.29 -24.03
CA ILE A 213 -0.16 5.02 -25.24
C ILE A 213 1.01 5.09 -26.24
N ASP A 214 0.73 4.81 -27.50
CA ASP A 214 1.71 4.81 -28.59
C ASP A 214 1.67 6.09 -29.44
N GLY A 215 0.69 6.96 -29.19
CA GLY A 215 0.45 8.24 -29.87
C GLY A 215 0.39 9.43 -28.94
N TYR A 216 -0.28 10.49 -29.38
CA TYR A 216 -0.49 11.70 -28.59
C TYR A 216 -1.83 11.68 -27.84
N MET A 217 -2.73 10.74 -28.13
CA MET A 217 -4.01 10.63 -27.44
C MET A 217 -3.81 9.92 -26.09
N PRO A 218 -4.07 10.58 -24.97
CA PRO A 218 -4.01 9.92 -23.67
C PRO A 218 -5.25 9.06 -23.43
N ASP A 219 -5.15 8.12 -22.52
CA ASP A 219 -6.31 7.51 -21.91
C ASP A 219 -7.06 8.54 -21.05
N VAL A 220 -8.36 8.42 -20.96
CA VAL A 220 -9.20 9.36 -20.22
C VAL A 220 -10.02 8.64 -19.16
N VAL A 221 -9.93 9.09 -17.92
CA VAL A 221 -10.72 8.56 -16.80
C VAL A 221 -11.59 9.64 -16.19
N GLY A 222 -12.86 9.33 -15.92
CA GLY A 222 -13.79 10.21 -15.23
C GLY A 222 -14.58 9.46 -14.17
N GLY A 223 -14.82 10.09 -13.01
CA GLY A 223 -15.54 9.44 -11.92
C GLY A 223 -16.31 10.38 -11.03
N LEU A 224 -17.37 9.86 -10.39
CA LEU A 224 -18.21 10.52 -9.41
C LEU A 224 -18.31 9.66 -8.15
N LYS A 225 -18.28 10.30 -6.98
CA LYS A 225 -18.41 9.64 -5.69
C LYS A 225 -19.24 10.46 -4.72
N TYR A 226 -20.08 9.79 -3.97
CA TYR A 226 -20.77 10.35 -2.82
C TYR A 226 -20.48 9.50 -1.59
N ALA A 227 -20.01 10.11 -0.51
CA ALA A 227 -19.66 9.44 0.74
C ALA A 227 -20.30 10.13 1.93
N GLY A 228 -20.71 9.36 2.92
CA GLY A 228 -21.31 9.81 4.17
C GLY A 228 -21.08 8.83 5.32
N GLY A 229 -21.69 9.06 6.47
CA GLY A 229 -21.54 8.17 7.64
C GLY A 229 -22.05 6.74 7.41
N TRP A 230 -22.95 6.52 6.46
CA TRP A 230 -23.49 5.20 6.10
C TRP A 230 -22.54 4.37 5.21
N GLY A 231 -21.57 5.02 4.54
CA GLY A 231 -20.68 4.42 3.56
C GLY A 231 -20.48 5.30 2.33
N SER A 232 -20.34 4.70 1.15
CA SER A 232 -20.14 5.44 -0.09
C SER A 232 -20.74 4.72 -1.30
N ILE A 233 -21.02 5.50 -2.36
CA ILE A 233 -21.25 4.99 -3.71
C ILE A 233 -20.33 5.75 -4.65
N ALA A 234 -19.64 5.02 -5.54
CA ALA A 234 -18.73 5.60 -6.51
C ALA A 234 -18.89 4.91 -7.87
N GLY A 235 -18.72 5.69 -8.94
CA GLY A 235 -18.65 5.17 -10.30
C GLY A 235 -17.49 5.82 -11.05
N VAL A 236 -16.85 5.04 -11.91
CA VAL A 236 -15.74 5.48 -12.76
C VAL A 236 -15.88 4.88 -14.14
N VAL A 237 -15.52 5.66 -15.16
CA VAL A 237 -15.44 5.21 -16.55
C VAL A 237 -14.08 5.61 -17.10
N ALA A 238 -13.49 4.75 -17.93
CA ALA A 238 -12.22 4.98 -18.61
C ALA A 238 -12.33 4.65 -20.10
N TYR A 239 -11.61 5.41 -20.90
CA TYR A 239 -11.40 5.15 -22.32
C TYR A 239 -9.92 4.82 -22.55
N ASP A 240 -9.65 3.65 -23.09
CA ASP A 240 -8.34 3.16 -23.48
C ASP A 240 -8.10 3.59 -24.94
N SER A 241 -7.17 4.51 -25.16
CA SER A 241 -6.88 5.08 -26.48
C SER A 241 -6.07 4.17 -27.39
N VAL A 242 -5.43 3.13 -26.83
CA VAL A 242 -4.61 2.16 -27.57
C VAL A 242 -5.48 1.18 -28.31
N ILE A 243 -6.52 0.68 -27.66
CA ILE A 243 -7.44 -0.30 -28.24
C ILE A 243 -8.78 0.31 -28.66
N GLU A 244 -8.98 1.62 -28.41
CA GLU A 244 -10.20 2.39 -28.72
C GLU A 244 -11.46 1.85 -28.01
N GLU A 245 -11.32 1.29 -26.81
CA GLU A 245 -12.37 0.64 -26.04
C GLU A 245 -12.56 1.35 -24.68
N TRP A 246 -13.66 1.05 -23.99
CA TRP A 246 -13.96 1.66 -22.71
C TRP A 246 -14.31 0.61 -21.64
N ALA A 247 -14.09 0.99 -20.39
CA ALA A 247 -14.49 0.22 -19.22
C ALA A 247 -15.15 1.09 -18.17
N ALA A 248 -16.03 0.53 -17.37
CA ALA A 248 -16.71 1.23 -16.29
C ALA A 248 -16.82 0.35 -15.05
N LYS A 249 -16.79 0.99 -13.87
CA LYS A 249 -17.03 0.34 -12.57
C LYS A 249 -17.99 1.15 -11.72
N VAL A 250 -18.79 0.44 -10.94
CA VAL A 250 -19.63 1.02 -9.88
C VAL A 250 -19.41 0.22 -8.61
N ARG A 251 -19.21 0.92 -7.50
CA ARG A 251 -19.00 0.34 -6.17
C ARG A 251 -19.88 1.01 -5.14
N GLY A 252 -20.44 0.18 -4.25
CA GLY A 252 -21.09 0.60 -3.02
C GLY A 252 -20.41 0.01 -1.80
N ASP A 253 -20.16 0.84 -0.79
CA ASP A 253 -19.64 0.44 0.53
C ASP A 253 -20.68 0.80 1.58
N VAL A 254 -20.96 -0.10 2.52
CA VAL A 254 -21.96 0.11 3.58
C VAL A 254 -21.38 -0.25 4.93
N ASN A 255 -21.39 0.72 5.85
CA ASN A 255 -21.07 0.52 7.27
C ASN A 255 -22.36 0.04 7.98
N ILE A 256 -22.46 -1.26 8.24
CA ILE A 256 -23.64 -1.83 8.92
C ILE A 256 -23.57 -1.50 10.43
N THR A 257 -22.37 -1.62 11.00
CA THR A 257 -22.02 -1.16 12.36
C THR A 257 -20.60 -0.58 12.34
N ASP A 258 -20.14 -0.01 13.46
CA ASP A 258 -18.75 0.46 13.60
C ASP A 258 -17.71 -0.67 13.44
N GLN A 259 -18.14 -1.93 13.61
CA GLN A 259 -17.27 -3.10 13.52
C GLN A 259 -17.47 -3.91 12.24
N PHE A 260 -18.59 -3.72 11.55
CA PHE A 260 -18.94 -4.56 10.39
C PHE A 260 -19.31 -3.73 9.18
N SER A 261 -18.58 -3.91 8.10
CA SER A 261 -18.81 -3.28 6.81
C SER A 261 -18.82 -4.31 5.68
N VAL A 262 -19.55 -3.97 4.63
CA VAL A 262 -19.63 -4.76 3.39
C VAL A 262 -19.47 -3.84 2.19
N TRP A 263 -18.99 -4.40 1.10
CA TRP A 263 -18.90 -3.70 -0.17
C TRP A 263 -19.23 -4.61 -1.34
N LEU A 264 -19.70 -4.01 -2.43
CA LEU A 264 -19.98 -4.67 -3.70
C LEU A 264 -19.52 -3.78 -4.84
N GLN A 265 -18.84 -4.37 -5.84
CA GLN A 265 -18.39 -3.71 -7.05
C GLN A 265 -18.79 -4.54 -8.26
N GLY A 266 -19.30 -3.86 -9.29
CA GLY A 266 -19.53 -4.43 -10.62
C GLY A 266 -18.77 -3.63 -11.66
N ALA A 267 -18.32 -4.31 -12.71
CA ALA A 267 -17.61 -3.69 -13.83
C ALA A 267 -18.07 -4.25 -15.18
N TYR A 268 -17.91 -3.43 -16.20
CA TYR A 268 -18.14 -3.78 -17.59
C TYR A 268 -17.03 -3.20 -18.47
N SER A 269 -16.63 -3.96 -19.50
CA SER A 269 -15.70 -3.53 -20.55
C SER A 269 -16.28 -3.83 -21.93
N SER A 270 -16.07 -2.93 -22.88
CA SER A 270 -16.49 -3.13 -24.28
C SER A 270 -15.54 -4.05 -25.05
N ALA A 271 -14.31 -4.26 -24.56
CA ALA A 271 -13.36 -5.19 -25.14
C ALA A 271 -13.39 -6.51 -24.39
N ALA A 272 -14.09 -7.50 -24.74
CA ALA A 272 -14.28 -8.79 -24.06
C ALA A 272 -12.99 -9.62 -23.83
N THR A 273 -11.86 -8.97 -23.51
CA THR A 273 -10.53 -9.56 -23.29
C THR A 273 -9.84 -8.93 -22.11
N PRO A 274 -9.08 -9.69 -21.29
CA PRO A 274 -8.26 -9.12 -20.23
C PRO A 274 -7.01 -8.38 -20.73
N ASP A 275 -6.68 -8.47 -22.02
CA ASP A 275 -5.51 -7.81 -22.61
C ASP A 275 -5.81 -6.34 -22.97
N GLN A 276 -6.06 -5.53 -21.96
CA GLN A 276 -6.35 -4.10 -22.04
C GLN A 276 -5.95 -3.39 -20.75
N ASN A 277 -5.87 -2.05 -20.77
CA ASN A 277 -5.43 -1.30 -19.60
C ASN A 277 -6.47 -1.33 -18.46
N TYR A 278 -7.76 -1.17 -18.75
CA TYR A 278 -8.77 -0.97 -17.70
C TYR A 278 -9.61 -2.21 -17.39
N GLY A 279 -10.09 -2.94 -18.37
CA GLY A 279 -10.97 -4.11 -18.19
C GLY A 279 -10.20 -5.43 -18.09
N GLN A 280 -9.25 -5.55 -17.17
CA GLN A 280 -8.33 -6.69 -17.06
C GLN A 280 -8.95 -7.98 -16.48
N TRP A 281 -10.26 -8.10 -16.44
CA TRP A 281 -10.99 -9.33 -16.12
C TRP A 281 -11.34 -10.12 -17.37
N GLY A 282 -11.74 -11.38 -17.21
CA GLY A 282 -12.17 -12.21 -18.34
C GLY A 282 -13.57 -11.88 -18.82
N GLY A 283 -13.72 -11.58 -20.12
CA GLY A 283 -15.00 -11.28 -20.75
C GLY A 283 -15.48 -9.83 -20.55
N ASP A 284 -16.78 -9.63 -20.77
CA ASP A 284 -17.37 -8.31 -20.76
C ASP A 284 -17.56 -7.74 -19.35
N TRP A 285 -17.79 -8.58 -18.33
CA TRP A 285 -18.14 -8.13 -17.00
C TRP A 285 -17.42 -8.89 -15.88
N ALA A 286 -17.32 -8.24 -14.74
CA ALA A 286 -16.88 -8.87 -13.50
C ALA A 286 -17.58 -8.26 -12.28
N VAL A 287 -17.67 -9.06 -11.22
CA VAL A 287 -18.21 -8.63 -9.92
C VAL A 287 -17.27 -9.03 -8.80
N TRP A 288 -17.17 -8.17 -7.80
CA TRP A 288 -16.42 -8.38 -6.57
C TRP A 288 -17.29 -7.98 -5.38
N GLY A 289 -17.15 -8.68 -4.29
CA GLY A 289 -17.80 -8.30 -3.05
C GLY A 289 -16.99 -8.77 -1.86
N GLY A 290 -17.10 -8.08 -0.75
CA GLY A 290 -16.37 -8.44 0.44
C GLY A 290 -16.99 -7.88 1.71
N LEU A 291 -16.45 -8.35 2.82
CA LEU A 291 -16.81 -7.90 4.15
C LEU A 291 -15.58 -7.78 5.03
N LYS A 292 -15.69 -6.90 6.01
CA LYS A 292 -14.74 -6.74 7.10
C LYS A 292 -15.48 -6.77 8.45
N TYR A 293 -14.95 -7.56 9.37
CA TYR A 293 -15.42 -7.62 10.75
C TYR A 293 -14.27 -7.35 11.71
N GLN A 294 -14.28 -6.19 12.35
CA GLN A 294 -13.32 -5.81 13.39
C GLN A 294 -13.75 -6.47 14.72
N ALA A 295 -13.27 -7.69 14.95
CA ALA A 295 -13.65 -8.48 16.12
C ALA A 295 -13.12 -7.89 17.44
N THR A 296 -11.90 -7.33 17.40
CA THR A 296 -11.26 -6.60 18.51
C THR A 296 -10.44 -5.45 17.97
N GLN A 297 -9.86 -4.60 18.82
CA GLN A 297 -8.95 -3.53 18.38
C GLN A 297 -7.72 -4.08 17.63
N LYS A 298 -7.37 -5.36 17.83
CA LYS A 298 -6.18 -6.00 17.23
C LYS A 298 -6.50 -7.01 16.13
N ALA A 299 -7.76 -7.44 15.98
CA ALA A 299 -8.13 -8.53 15.09
C ALA A 299 -9.24 -8.12 14.13
N ALA A 300 -8.99 -8.19 12.83
CA ALA A 300 -9.98 -8.02 11.78
C ALA A 300 -10.08 -9.29 10.92
N PHE A 301 -11.30 -9.73 10.65
CA PHE A 301 -11.62 -10.80 9.70
C PHE A 301 -12.06 -10.17 8.39
N ASN A 302 -11.46 -10.62 7.30
CA ASN A 302 -11.78 -10.14 5.95
C ASN A 302 -12.14 -11.32 5.07
N LEU A 303 -13.15 -11.14 4.23
CA LEU A 303 -13.58 -12.08 3.21
C LEU A 303 -13.85 -11.33 1.93
N GLN A 304 -13.40 -11.90 0.80
CA GLN A 304 -13.69 -11.40 -0.54
C GLN A 304 -14.09 -12.56 -1.44
N ALA A 305 -15.02 -12.30 -2.34
CA ALA A 305 -15.34 -13.17 -3.46
C ALA A 305 -15.41 -12.35 -4.75
N ALA A 306 -14.99 -12.94 -5.86
CA ALA A 306 -15.01 -12.33 -7.18
C ALA A 306 -15.41 -13.35 -8.25
N HIS A 307 -16.05 -12.87 -9.33
CA HIS A 307 -16.40 -13.69 -10.48
C HIS A 307 -16.36 -12.85 -11.75
N ASP A 308 -15.85 -13.44 -12.84
CA ASP A 308 -15.82 -12.82 -14.17
C ASP A 308 -16.59 -13.62 -15.21
N ASP A 309 -16.89 -13.00 -16.35
CA ASP A 309 -17.71 -13.55 -17.43
C ASP A 309 -17.07 -14.78 -18.09
N TRP A 310 -15.74 -14.87 -18.13
CA TRP A 310 -15.04 -16.07 -18.60
C TRP A 310 -15.11 -17.25 -17.63
N GLY A 311 -15.70 -17.05 -16.45
CA GLY A 311 -16.00 -18.11 -15.49
C GLY A 311 -14.92 -18.35 -14.43
N LYS A 312 -13.96 -17.44 -14.22
CA LYS A 312 -13.08 -17.48 -13.05
C LYS A 312 -13.88 -17.06 -11.82
N THR A 313 -13.72 -17.81 -10.74
CA THR A 313 -14.30 -17.49 -9.42
C THR A 313 -13.19 -17.55 -8.39
N ALA A 314 -12.99 -16.49 -7.64
CA ALA A 314 -12.01 -16.42 -6.58
C ALA A 314 -12.68 -16.12 -5.23
N VAL A 315 -12.23 -16.80 -4.17
CA VAL A 315 -12.67 -16.55 -2.80
C VAL A 315 -11.44 -16.51 -1.90
N THR A 316 -11.29 -15.45 -1.13
CA THR A 316 -10.14 -15.23 -0.24
C THR A 316 -10.62 -14.81 1.14
N ALA A 317 -10.04 -15.38 2.19
CA ALA A 317 -10.33 -15.03 3.58
C ALA A 317 -9.07 -14.93 4.40
N ASN A 318 -8.99 -13.92 5.26
CA ASN A 318 -7.86 -13.74 6.18
C ASN A 318 -8.27 -13.25 7.57
N VAL A 319 -7.29 -13.28 8.46
CA VAL A 319 -7.33 -12.61 9.76
C VAL A 319 -6.12 -11.70 9.86
N ALA A 320 -6.31 -10.40 9.87
CA ALA A 320 -5.26 -9.45 10.17
C ALA A 320 -5.15 -9.27 11.70
N TYR A 321 -4.05 -9.70 12.29
CA TYR A 321 -3.83 -9.63 13.73
C TYR A 321 -2.62 -8.76 14.08
N GLU A 322 -2.87 -7.65 14.79
CA GLU A 322 -1.80 -6.78 15.28
C GLU A 322 -1.24 -7.35 16.59
N LEU A 323 -0.05 -7.95 16.51
CA LEU A 323 0.66 -8.51 17.65
C LEU A 323 1.05 -7.41 18.64
N VAL A 324 1.71 -6.38 18.12
CA VAL A 324 2.07 -5.14 18.83
C VAL A 324 1.88 -3.96 17.87
N PRO A 325 1.75 -2.71 18.35
CA PRO A 325 1.54 -1.55 17.49
C PRO A 325 2.47 -1.50 16.29
N GLY A 326 1.88 -1.50 15.08
CA GLY A 326 2.58 -1.47 13.80
C GLY A 326 3.16 -2.81 13.34
N PHE A 327 3.03 -3.93 14.08
CA PHE A 327 3.42 -5.26 13.62
C PHE A 327 2.20 -6.18 13.50
N THR A 328 1.85 -6.51 12.26
CA THR A 328 0.68 -7.33 11.91
C THR A 328 1.12 -8.66 11.33
N VAL A 329 0.45 -9.74 11.72
CA VAL A 329 0.52 -11.07 11.11
C VAL A 329 -0.82 -11.38 10.47
N THR A 330 -0.80 -11.78 9.21
CA THR A 330 -2.02 -12.05 8.43
C THR A 330 -1.92 -13.42 7.77
N PRO A 331 -2.43 -14.49 8.40
CA PRO A 331 -2.72 -15.75 7.72
C PRO A 331 -3.92 -15.57 6.79
N GLU A 332 -3.80 -16.08 5.56
CA GLU A 332 -4.80 -16.03 4.51
C GLU A 332 -4.90 -17.35 3.78
N VAL A 333 -6.11 -17.71 3.37
CA VAL A 333 -6.41 -18.82 2.47
C VAL A 333 -7.21 -18.30 1.27
N SER A 334 -6.85 -18.76 0.09
CA SER A 334 -7.51 -18.40 -1.16
C SER A 334 -7.85 -19.66 -1.95
N TYR A 335 -8.99 -19.61 -2.62
CA TYR A 335 -9.44 -20.61 -3.56
C TYR A 335 -9.81 -19.94 -4.88
N THR A 336 -9.35 -20.50 -5.99
CA THR A 336 -9.73 -20.09 -7.34
C THR A 336 -10.26 -21.29 -8.10
N LYS A 337 -11.40 -21.10 -8.77
CA LYS A 337 -11.91 -22.01 -9.77
C LYS A 337 -11.77 -21.34 -11.13
N PHE A 338 -11.10 -22.02 -12.05
CA PHE A 338 -10.98 -21.60 -13.43
C PHE A 338 -12.06 -22.28 -14.25
N GLY A 339 -13.02 -21.50 -14.74
CA GLY A 339 -14.13 -21.97 -15.59
C GLY A 339 -14.01 -21.43 -17.01
N GLY A 340 -14.93 -21.82 -17.90
CA GLY A 340 -15.10 -21.29 -19.24
C GLY A 340 -13.78 -21.18 -20.04
N GLU A 341 -13.50 -19.99 -20.55
CA GLU A 341 -12.29 -19.72 -21.36
C GLU A 341 -10.99 -19.84 -20.56
N TRP A 342 -11.02 -19.55 -19.26
CA TRP A 342 -9.84 -19.63 -18.40
C TRP A 342 -9.24 -21.03 -18.31
N LYS A 343 -10.04 -22.10 -18.48
CA LYS A 343 -9.55 -23.49 -18.47
C LYS A 343 -8.51 -23.79 -19.54
N ASN A 344 -8.55 -23.05 -20.63
CA ASN A 344 -7.63 -23.24 -21.75
C ASN A 344 -6.26 -22.61 -21.50
N THR A 345 -6.08 -21.88 -20.40
CA THR A 345 -4.93 -21.01 -20.14
C THR A 345 -4.18 -21.35 -18.86
N VAL A 346 -4.74 -22.25 -18.05
CA VAL A 346 -4.20 -22.63 -16.74
C VAL A 346 -3.83 -24.10 -16.70
N ALA A 347 -2.98 -24.46 -15.75
CA ALA A 347 -2.53 -25.84 -15.57
C ALA A 347 -3.63 -26.75 -14.96
N GLU A 348 -4.39 -26.19 -14.02
CA GLU A 348 -5.41 -26.92 -13.26
C GLU A 348 -6.72 -26.13 -13.22
N ASP A 349 -7.85 -26.84 -13.17
CA ASP A 349 -9.21 -26.23 -13.13
C ASP A 349 -9.50 -25.49 -11.81
N ASN A 350 -8.69 -25.69 -10.78
CA ASN A 350 -8.83 -25.03 -9.49
C ASN A 350 -7.48 -24.96 -8.77
N ALA A 351 -7.37 -24.00 -7.82
CA ALA A 351 -6.17 -23.77 -7.05
C ALA A 351 -6.52 -23.45 -5.59
N TRP A 352 -5.76 -24.02 -4.66
CA TRP A 352 -5.80 -23.69 -3.23
C TRP A 352 -4.45 -23.15 -2.78
N GLY A 353 -4.43 -21.90 -2.37
CA GLY A 353 -3.23 -21.24 -1.87
C GLY A 353 -3.36 -20.75 -0.45
N GLY A 354 -2.29 -20.82 0.29
CA GLY A 354 -2.17 -20.21 1.61
C GLY A 354 -1.01 -19.22 1.66
N ILE A 355 -1.16 -18.15 2.42
CA ILE A 355 -0.11 -17.19 2.68
C ILE A 355 -0.11 -16.76 4.15
N VAL A 356 1.07 -16.58 4.73
CA VAL A 356 1.23 -15.88 6.00
C VAL A 356 2.12 -14.67 5.75
N ARG A 357 1.56 -13.48 5.97
CA ARG A 357 2.26 -12.21 5.87
C ARG A 357 2.65 -11.70 7.25
N PHE A 358 3.88 -11.28 7.38
CA PHE A 358 4.42 -10.55 8.52
C PHE A 358 4.78 -9.15 8.05
N GLN A 359 4.19 -8.12 8.63
CA GLN A 359 4.45 -6.73 8.23
C GLN A 359 4.67 -5.81 9.42
N ARG A 360 5.80 -5.10 9.41
CA ARG A 360 6.10 -4.01 10.34
C ARG A 360 6.05 -2.69 9.60
N SER A 361 5.09 -1.84 9.97
CA SER A 361 4.97 -0.46 9.47
C SER A 361 5.61 0.53 10.46
N PHE A 362 6.21 1.60 9.96
CA PHE A 362 6.89 2.63 10.76
C PHE A 362 6.70 4.03 10.14
#